data_cdb016198f13cada1a8cdbd1f6f5790c
#
_entry.id   cdb016198f13cada1a8cdbd1f6f5790c
#
_cell.length_a   1.000
_cell.length_b   1.000
_cell.length_c   1.000
_cell.angle_alpha   90.00
_cell.angle_beta   90.00
_cell.angle_gamma   90.00
#
_symmetry.space_group_name_H-M   'P 1'
#
loop_
_entity.id
_entity.type
_entity.pdbx_description
1 polymer ?
#
loop_
_entity_poly.entity_id
_entity_poly.type
_entity_poly.pdbx_seq_one_letter_code
_entity_poly.pdbx_strand_id
1 'polypeptide(L)'
;MPESILSQVHVVLFEPQDQVNIAAVIRAMKNMGVSSLRLVRPVEYDAYRLEGIAHDTADIIERIQHYDDLDSAIADCVYVAAYTARRRAAKRVVTDPRQSALDVLAAVDHGPAALLFGREDKGLPNEALDRARVVVNIPTTAHASLNLAQAVLVALYELHVAAGDATRKIAPPRDDAPLATAEQYERLFDNAAQALEIIAFFKTRFPEHIMRSVRSLAYRANPDAREIELMRAMAIEVVRATERERKKTQAAIDRGGAPSTPDA
;
A
#
# COMPACT_ATOMS: atom_id res chain seq x y z
N MET A 1 -6.11 22.99 -7.99
CA MET A 1 -5.37 22.29 -6.93
C MET A 1 -3.95 22.86 -6.95
N PRO A 2 -3.28 23.10 -5.83
CA PRO A 2 -1.87 23.48 -5.90
C PRO A 2 -1.12 22.39 -6.67
N GLU A 3 -0.18 22.80 -7.54
CA GLU A 3 0.68 21.84 -8.22
C GLU A 3 1.42 21.01 -7.17
N SER A 4 1.51 19.70 -7.39
CA SER A 4 2.28 18.82 -6.52
C SER A 4 3.74 19.29 -6.52
N ILE A 5 4.38 19.24 -5.36
CA ILE A 5 5.83 19.52 -5.21
C ILE A 5 6.66 18.63 -6.17
N LEU A 6 6.13 17.48 -6.57
CA LEU A 6 6.76 16.57 -7.53
C LEU A 6 6.83 17.11 -8.95
N SER A 7 6.11 18.19 -9.29
CA SER A 7 6.23 18.88 -10.57
C SER A 7 7.63 19.49 -10.79
N GLN A 8 8.37 19.74 -9.71
CA GLN A 8 9.73 20.25 -9.73
C GLN A 8 10.81 19.14 -9.83
N VAL A 9 10.39 17.88 -9.92
CA VAL A 9 11.32 16.74 -10.04
C VAL A 9 11.39 16.26 -11.47
N HIS A 10 12.62 16.15 -12.00
CA HIS A 10 12.90 15.63 -13.32
C HIS A 10 13.52 14.24 -13.24
N VAL A 11 12.95 13.27 -13.96
CA VAL A 11 13.62 12.01 -14.25
C VAL A 11 14.52 12.22 -15.46
N VAL A 12 15.82 11.99 -15.30
CA VAL A 12 16.82 12.14 -16.37
C VAL A 12 17.38 10.75 -16.70
N LEU A 13 17.17 10.29 -17.93
CA LEU A 13 17.74 9.04 -18.44
C LEU A 13 18.93 9.36 -19.35
N PHE A 14 20.11 8.92 -18.94
CA PHE A 14 21.33 9.10 -19.70
C PHE A 14 21.58 7.90 -20.61
N GLU A 15 21.49 8.11 -21.92
CA GLU A 15 21.67 7.11 -22.98
C GLU A 15 20.85 5.81 -22.79
N PRO A 16 19.54 5.87 -22.53
CA PRO A 16 18.73 4.65 -22.44
C PRO A 16 18.76 3.89 -23.76
N GLN A 17 18.91 2.55 -23.70
CA GLN A 17 19.16 1.71 -24.86
C GLN A 17 17.95 0.88 -25.32
N ASP A 18 16.88 0.87 -24.54
CA ASP A 18 15.68 0.09 -24.84
C ASP A 18 14.42 0.94 -24.65
N GLN A 19 13.65 1.09 -25.74
CA GLN A 19 12.37 1.79 -25.70
C GLN A 19 11.34 1.16 -24.76
N VAL A 20 11.43 -0.16 -24.49
CA VAL A 20 10.56 -0.83 -23.50
C VAL A 20 10.85 -0.32 -22.09
N ASN A 21 12.13 -0.10 -21.77
CA ASN A 21 12.50 0.51 -20.51
C ASN A 21 12.05 1.97 -20.41
N ILE A 22 12.15 2.75 -21.50
CA ILE A 22 11.63 4.13 -21.52
C ILE A 22 10.12 4.12 -21.24
N ALA A 23 9.34 3.27 -21.93
CA ALA A 23 7.90 3.15 -21.69
C ALA A 23 7.57 2.72 -20.25
N ALA A 24 8.30 1.76 -19.70
CA ALA A 24 8.11 1.31 -18.32
C ALA A 24 8.45 2.42 -17.29
N VAL A 25 9.47 3.24 -17.57
CA VAL A 25 9.78 4.44 -16.77
C VAL A 25 8.63 5.45 -16.82
N ILE A 26 8.10 5.75 -18.01
CA ILE A 26 6.97 6.66 -18.17
C ILE A 26 5.76 6.17 -17.37
N ARG A 27 5.48 4.86 -17.41
CA ARG A 27 4.43 4.25 -16.59
C ARG A 27 4.67 4.41 -15.09
N ALA A 28 5.90 4.19 -14.63
CA ALA A 28 6.27 4.41 -13.24
C ALA A 28 6.10 5.89 -12.82
N MET A 29 6.50 6.82 -13.68
CA MET A 29 6.32 8.25 -13.45
C MET A 29 4.84 8.62 -13.30
N LYS A 30 3.98 8.14 -14.21
CA LYS A 30 2.52 8.37 -14.14
C LYS A 30 1.94 7.86 -12.82
N ASN A 31 2.31 6.66 -12.41
CA ASN A 31 1.84 6.04 -11.18
C ASN A 31 2.26 6.82 -9.92
N MET A 32 3.43 7.45 -9.95
CA MET A 32 4.03 8.14 -8.80
C MET A 32 3.91 9.67 -8.86
N GLY A 33 3.17 10.21 -9.84
CA GLY A 33 2.85 11.64 -9.90
C GLY A 33 3.97 12.54 -10.39
N VAL A 34 5.02 11.99 -11.03
CA VAL A 34 6.09 12.76 -11.66
C VAL A 34 5.86 12.82 -13.17
N SER A 35 5.91 13.99 -13.77
CA SER A 35 5.54 14.20 -15.18
C SER A 35 6.67 14.69 -16.08
N SER A 36 7.82 15.07 -15.54
CA SER A 36 8.93 15.62 -16.32
C SER A 36 9.99 14.55 -16.61
N LEU A 37 10.10 14.15 -17.87
CA LEU A 37 11.09 13.20 -18.37
C LEU A 37 12.07 13.91 -19.31
N ARG A 38 13.35 13.78 -19.03
CA ARG A 38 14.46 14.28 -19.86
C ARG A 38 15.30 13.11 -20.36
N LEU A 39 15.49 13.02 -21.66
CA LEU A 39 16.26 11.98 -22.32
C LEU A 39 17.55 12.57 -22.90
N VAL A 40 18.68 12.06 -22.45
CA VAL A 40 20.00 12.45 -22.99
C VAL A 40 20.47 11.37 -23.95
N ARG A 41 20.57 11.67 -25.23
CA ARG A 41 20.98 10.75 -26.31
C ARG A 41 20.32 9.37 -26.22
N PRO A 42 18.98 9.32 -26.20
CA PRO A 42 18.27 8.02 -26.14
C PRO A 42 18.46 7.23 -27.43
N VAL A 43 18.21 5.91 -27.34
CA VAL A 43 17.94 5.12 -28.55
C VAL A 43 16.76 5.69 -29.31
N GLU A 44 16.76 5.53 -30.63
CA GLU A 44 15.58 5.88 -31.46
C GLU A 44 14.35 5.08 -31.01
N TYR A 45 13.21 5.74 -30.88
CA TYR A 45 11.96 5.14 -30.43
C TYR A 45 10.75 5.73 -31.15
N ASP A 46 9.66 4.98 -31.17
CA ASP A 46 8.37 5.39 -31.69
C ASP A 46 7.42 5.77 -30.54
N ALA A 47 6.95 7.01 -30.51
CA ALA A 47 6.03 7.52 -29.48
C ALA A 47 4.73 6.71 -29.40
N TYR A 48 4.19 6.27 -30.53
CA TYR A 48 2.98 5.45 -30.57
C TYR A 48 3.22 4.08 -29.87
N ARG A 49 4.41 3.51 -30.09
CA ARG A 49 4.79 2.26 -29.44
C ARG A 49 5.03 2.43 -27.93
N LEU A 50 5.57 3.59 -27.50
CA LEU A 50 5.70 3.90 -26.07
C LEU A 50 4.33 3.96 -25.41
N GLU A 51 3.36 4.64 -26.01
CA GLU A 51 1.99 4.74 -25.49
C GLU A 51 1.30 3.37 -25.42
N GLY A 52 1.50 2.52 -26.43
CA GLY A 52 0.99 1.15 -26.47
C GLY A 52 1.49 0.27 -25.32
N ILE A 53 2.70 0.53 -24.78
CA ILE A 53 3.28 -0.18 -23.64
C ILE A 53 2.90 0.49 -22.30
N ALA A 54 2.99 1.82 -22.26
CA ALA A 54 2.82 2.58 -21.01
C ALA A 54 1.34 2.81 -20.65
N HIS A 55 0.43 2.81 -21.59
CA HIS A 55 -1.01 3.04 -21.46
C HIS A 55 -1.38 4.30 -20.65
N ASP A 56 -2.23 5.13 -21.22
CA ASP A 56 -2.75 6.36 -20.58
C ASP A 56 -1.64 7.32 -20.09
N THR A 57 -0.60 7.50 -20.92
CA THR A 57 0.59 8.34 -20.59
C THR A 57 0.92 9.37 -21.67
N ALA A 58 0.00 9.64 -22.61
CA ALA A 58 0.20 10.61 -23.70
C ALA A 58 0.66 11.98 -23.18
N ASP A 59 0.12 12.42 -22.04
CA ASP A 59 0.47 13.67 -21.38
C ASP A 59 1.95 13.78 -20.95
N ILE A 60 2.59 12.66 -20.62
CA ILE A 60 4.03 12.62 -20.30
C ILE A 60 4.83 12.51 -21.60
N ILE A 61 4.41 11.64 -22.54
CA ILE A 61 5.10 11.38 -23.80
C ILE A 61 5.23 12.67 -24.62
N GLU A 62 4.17 13.47 -24.73
CA GLU A 62 4.15 14.75 -25.45
C GLU A 62 5.10 15.82 -24.84
N ARG A 63 5.47 15.67 -23.57
CA ARG A 63 6.32 16.59 -22.84
C ARG A 63 7.77 16.12 -22.67
N ILE A 64 8.14 14.98 -23.27
CA ILE A 64 9.50 14.47 -23.21
C ILE A 64 10.45 15.50 -23.79
N GLN A 65 11.48 15.83 -23.03
CA GLN A 65 12.54 16.74 -23.49
C GLN A 65 13.77 15.94 -23.91
N HIS A 66 14.37 16.30 -25.03
CA HIS A 66 15.54 15.63 -25.58
C HIS A 66 16.76 16.55 -25.48
N TYR A 67 17.90 15.97 -25.12
CA TYR A 67 19.14 16.68 -24.92
C TYR A 67 20.32 15.93 -25.57
N ASP A 68 21.26 16.71 -26.15
CA ASP A 68 22.47 16.16 -26.74
C ASP A 68 23.54 15.84 -25.70
N ASP A 69 23.48 16.48 -24.53
CA ASP A 69 24.45 16.32 -23.44
C ASP A 69 23.76 16.42 -22.07
N LEU A 70 24.44 15.89 -21.04
CA LEU A 70 23.93 15.86 -19.67
C LEU A 70 23.91 17.27 -19.04
N ASP A 71 24.91 18.09 -19.31
CA ASP A 71 25.03 19.40 -18.68
C ASP A 71 23.82 20.27 -19.04
N SER A 72 23.39 20.25 -20.29
CA SER A 72 22.19 20.94 -20.75
C SER A 72 20.91 20.34 -20.10
N ALA A 73 20.87 19.03 -19.93
CA ALA A 73 19.69 18.34 -19.36
C ALA A 73 19.44 18.64 -17.87
N ILE A 74 20.45 19.08 -17.14
CA ILE A 74 20.37 19.36 -15.70
C ILE A 74 20.74 20.82 -15.35
N ALA A 75 20.89 21.70 -16.34
CA ALA A 75 21.39 23.03 -16.16
C ALA A 75 20.57 23.90 -15.19
N ASP A 76 19.28 23.68 -15.11
CA ASP A 76 18.34 24.38 -14.22
C ASP A 76 18.19 23.71 -12.85
N CYS A 77 18.77 22.51 -12.64
CA CYS A 77 18.58 21.74 -11.41
C CYS A 77 19.52 22.21 -10.30
N VAL A 78 18.95 22.52 -9.13
CA VAL A 78 19.71 22.87 -7.92
C VAL A 78 20.22 21.64 -7.18
N TYR A 79 19.67 20.45 -7.48
CA TYR A 79 20.04 19.19 -6.86
C TYR A 79 19.99 18.04 -7.88
N VAL A 80 21.04 17.24 -7.93
CA VAL A 80 21.14 16.06 -8.80
C VAL A 80 21.48 14.83 -7.95
N ALA A 81 20.60 13.85 -7.92
CA ALA A 81 20.78 12.56 -7.27
C ALA A 81 21.03 11.47 -8.34
N ALA A 82 22.22 10.88 -8.36
CA ALA A 82 22.62 9.89 -9.36
C ALA A 82 22.49 8.46 -8.83
N TYR A 83 21.66 7.66 -9.47
CA TYR A 83 21.39 6.28 -9.08
C TYR A 83 22.35 5.31 -9.76
N THR A 84 23.09 4.53 -8.97
CA THR A 84 24.02 3.50 -9.49
C THR A 84 24.25 2.39 -8.49
N ALA A 85 24.31 1.15 -8.99
CA ALA A 85 24.70 -0.02 -8.21
C ALA A 85 26.24 -0.19 -8.10
N ARG A 86 27.01 0.51 -8.96
CA ARG A 86 28.46 0.32 -9.07
C ARG A 86 29.20 1.14 -8.02
N ARG A 87 30.03 0.48 -7.22
CA ARG A 87 31.04 1.15 -6.39
C ARG A 87 32.11 1.76 -7.28
N ARG A 88 32.46 3.01 -7.02
CA ARG A 88 33.49 3.77 -7.74
C ARG A 88 34.62 4.18 -6.79
N ALA A 89 35.81 4.37 -7.35
CA ALA A 89 37.00 4.70 -6.57
C ALA A 89 36.96 6.11 -5.94
N ALA A 90 36.25 7.05 -6.54
CA ALA A 90 36.18 8.44 -6.04
C ALA A 90 35.34 8.48 -4.74
N LYS A 91 35.82 9.24 -3.75
CA LYS A 91 35.14 9.50 -2.50
C LYS A 91 33.92 10.40 -2.77
N ARG A 92 32.71 9.87 -2.63
CA ARG A 92 31.45 10.57 -2.87
C ARG A 92 30.52 10.38 -1.68
N VAL A 93 29.58 11.29 -1.51
CA VAL A 93 28.47 11.10 -0.58
C VAL A 93 27.55 10.04 -1.15
N VAL A 94 27.34 8.96 -0.41
CA VAL A 94 26.47 7.85 -0.82
C VAL A 94 25.30 7.77 0.16
N THR A 95 24.10 7.64 -0.37
CA THR A 95 22.86 7.51 0.42
C THR A 95 21.98 6.40 -0.14
N ASP A 96 20.89 6.08 0.55
CA ASP A 96 19.83 5.19 0.08
C ASP A 96 18.67 5.97 -0.55
N PRO A 97 17.71 5.31 -1.22
CA PRO A 97 16.59 5.97 -1.89
C PRO A 97 15.68 6.76 -0.95
N ARG A 98 15.47 6.29 0.28
CA ARG A 98 14.62 6.95 1.27
C ARG A 98 15.21 8.28 1.73
N GLN A 99 16.47 8.28 2.10
CA GLN A 99 17.16 9.52 2.47
C GLN A 99 17.27 10.47 1.27
N SER A 100 17.57 9.93 0.08
CA SER A 100 17.59 10.72 -1.15
C SER A 100 16.25 11.40 -1.45
N ALA A 101 15.14 10.74 -1.19
CA ALA A 101 13.81 11.33 -1.37
C ALA A 101 13.60 12.55 -0.47
N LEU A 102 14.00 12.47 0.80
CA LEU A 102 13.92 13.59 1.74
C LEU A 102 14.82 14.76 1.31
N ASP A 103 16.05 14.46 0.87
CA ASP A 103 17.00 15.46 0.40
C ASP A 103 16.51 16.17 -0.87
N VAL A 104 15.92 15.41 -1.82
CA VAL A 104 15.31 15.95 -3.04
C VAL A 104 14.14 16.88 -2.69
N LEU A 105 13.23 16.45 -1.80
CA LEU A 105 12.10 17.28 -1.39
C LEU A 105 12.53 18.58 -0.69
N ALA A 106 13.56 18.52 0.13
CA ALA A 106 14.12 19.72 0.74
C ALA A 106 14.78 20.65 -0.30
N ALA A 107 15.33 20.10 -1.38
CA ALA A 107 15.97 20.89 -2.44
C ALA A 107 14.98 21.58 -3.37
N VAL A 108 13.83 20.95 -3.66
CA VAL A 108 12.83 21.51 -4.60
C VAL A 108 12.16 22.79 -4.11
N ASP A 109 12.26 23.12 -2.83
CA ASP A 109 11.88 24.44 -2.31
C ASP A 109 12.77 25.58 -2.85
N HIS A 110 13.93 25.22 -3.39
CA HIS A 110 14.93 26.18 -3.91
C HIS A 110 15.06 26.15 -5.44
N GLY A 111 14.46 25.16 -6.10
CA GLY A 111 14.49 25.00 -7.56
C GLY A 111 14.39 23.55 -7.99
N PRO A 112 14.35 23.27 -9.29
CA PRO A 112 14.18 21.90 -9.80
C PRO A 112 15.28 20.93 -9.31
N ALA A 113 14.88 19.65 -9.15
CA ALA A 113 15.82 18.58 -8.81
C ALA A 113 15.77 17.47 -9.85
N ALA A 114 16.91 16.80 -10.09
CA ALA A 114 17.02 15.69 -11.04
C ALA A 114 17.33 14.37 -10.34
N LEU A 115 16.60 13.31 -10.74
CA LEU A 115 16.93 11.93 -10.48
C LEU A 115 17.59 11.35 -11.74
N LEU A 116 18.89 11.10 -11.68
CA LEU A 116 19.71 10.72 -12.83
C LEU A 116 19.96 9.21 -12.86
N PHE A 117 19.61 8.58 -13.97
CA PHE A 117 19.81 7.14 -14.22
C PHE A 117 20.60 6.94 -15.50
N GLY A 118 21.43 5.91 -15.54
CA GLY A 118 22.27 5.59 -16.68
C GLY A 118 21.77 4.44 -17.52
N ARG A 119 22.60 4.09 -18.51
CA ARG A 119 22.38 2.96 -19.42
C ARG A 119 22.17 1.64 -18.68
N GLU A 120 21.39 0.76 -19.30
CA GLU A 120 21.07 -0.56 -18.77
C GLU A 120 22.32 -1.46 -18.65
N ASP A 121 23.24 -1.38 -19.62
CA ASP A 121 24.43 -2.23 -19.70
C ASP A 121 25.65 -1.70 -18.91
N LYS A 122 25.83 -0.38 -18.90
CA LYS A 122 27.04 0.28 -18.35
C LYS A 122 26.77 1.16 -17.14
N GLY A 123 25.49 1.52 -16.89
CA GLY A 123 25.11 2.48 -15.87
C GLY A 123 25.64 3.90 -16.19
N LEU A 124 25.81 4.72 -15.18
CA LEU A 124 26.34 6.09 -15.32
C LEU A 124 27.87 6.06 -15.46
N PRO A 125 28.46 6.82 -16.41
CA PRO A 125 29.90 7.02 -16.47
C PRO A 125 30.37 7.96 -15.34
N ASN A 126 31.69 8.05 -15.11
CA ASN A 126 32.23 8.87 -14.03
C ASN A 126 31.92 10.37 -14.23
N GLU A 127 31.96 10.82 -15.46
CA GLU A 127 31.67 12.21 -15.84
C GLU A 127 30.23 12.60 -15.48
N ALA A 128 29.27 11.70 -15.60
CA ALA A 128 27.90 11.93 -15.17
C ALA A 128 27.77 11.95 -13.64
N LEU A 129 28.49 11.06 -12.96
CA LEU A 129 28.53 11.05 -11.50
C LEU A 129 29.23 12.28 -10.90
N ASP A 130 30.13 12.93 -11.64
CA ASP A 130 30.80 14.16 -11.21
C ASP A 130 29.87 15.39 -11.18
N ARG A 131 28.71 15.33 -11.85
CA ARG A 131 27.63 16.33 -11.83
C ARG A 131 26.64 16.12 -10.68
N ALA A 132 26.66 14.95 -10.06
CA ALA A 132 25.72 14.63 -9.00
C ALA A 132 26.21 15.17 -7.65
N ARG A 133 25.28 15.73 -6.89
CA ARG A 133 25.51 16.12 -5.50
C ARG A 133 25.62 14.90 -4.59
N VAL A 134 24.87 13.85 -4.89
CA VAL A 134 24.83 12.60 -4.13
C VAL A 134 24.74 11.40 -5.07
N VAL A 135 25.35 10.31 -4.67
CA VAL A 135 25.20 9.01 -5.31
C VAL A 135 24.21 8.18 -4.49
N VAL A 136 23.18 7.66 -5.14
CA VAL A 136 22.16 6.86 -4.50
C VAL A 136 22.38 5.39 -4.87
N ASN A 137 22.50 4.56 -3.86
CA ASN A 137 22.60 3.12 -4.02
C ASN A 137 21.33 2.46 -3.48
N ILE A 138 20.64 1.70 -4.33
CA ILE A 138 19.47 0.92 -3.92
C ILE A 138 20.00 -0.38 -3.27
N PRO A 139 19.73 -0.63 -1.97
CA PRO A 139 20.17 -1.85 -1.32
C PRO A 139 19.56 -3.09 -1.96
N THR A 140 20.42 -4.01 -2.39
CA THR A 140 20.05 -5.29 -3.02
C THR A 140 20.88 -6.41 -2.44
N THR A 141 20.64 -7.66 -2.87
CA THR A 141 21.48 -8.80 -2.55
C THR A 141 22.82 -8.74 -3.30
N ALA A 142 23.56 -9.85 -3.37
CA ALA A 142 24.77 -9.96 -4.19
C ALA A 142 24.51 -9.66 -5.68
N HIS A 143 23.27 -9.78 -6.16
CA HIS A 143 22.84 -9.38 -7.50
C HIS A 143 22.44 -7.90 -7.49
N ALA A 144 23.43 -7.02 -7.62
CA ALA A 144 23.28 -5.60 -7.33
C ALA A 144 22.57 -4.78 -8.42
N SER A 145 22.53 -5.26 -9.68
CA SER A 145 21.99 -4.51 -10.81
C SER A 145 20.48 -4.71 -10.94
N LEU A 146 19.72 -3.64 -10.77
CA LEU A 146 18.29 -3.60 -11.11
C LEU A 146 18.11 -3.21 -12.58
N ASN A 147 17.02 -3.65 -13.19
CA ASN A 147 16.54 -3.07 -14.44
C ASN A 147 16.31 -1.57 -14.29
N LEU A 148 16.51 -0.79 -15.36
CA LEU A 148 16.38 0.66 -15.34
C LEU A 148 15.02 1.13 -14.80
N ALA A 149 13.92 0.59 -15.33
CA ALA A 149 12.58 0.99 -14.92
C ALA A 149 12.27 0.57 -13.47
N GLN A 150 12.82 -0.54 -13.00
CA GLN A 150 12.69 -0.96 -11.60
C GLN A 150 13.44 -0.01 -10.66
N ALA A 151 14.65 0.41 -11.02
CA ALA A 151 15.41 1.38 -10.23
C ALA A 151 14.68 2.73 -10.15
N VAL A 152 14.14 3.21 -11.27
CA VAL A 152 13.31 4.42 -11.31
C VAL A 152 12.06 4.28 -10.45
N LEU A 153 11.35 3.14 -10.55
CA LEU A 153 10.15 2.89 -9.74
C LEU A 153 10.45 2.96 -8.24
N VAL A 154 11.54 2.35 -7.77
CA VAL A 154 11.94 2.41 -6.35
C VAL A 154 12.22 3.84 -5.92
N ALA A 155 12.97 4.60 -6.72
CA ALA A 155 13.27 6.00 -6.42
C ALA A 155 12.00 6.86 -6.34
N LEU A 156 11.10 6.72 -7.31
CA LEU A 156 9.86 7.47 -7.37
C LEU A 156 8.86 7.05 -6.28
N TYR A 157 8.84 5.78 -5.90
CA TYR A 157 8.01 5.29 -4.79
C TYR A 157 8.40 5.94 -3.46
N GLU A 158 9.68 5.93 -3.11
CA GLU A 158 10.17 6.58 -1.88
C GLU A 158 9.89 8.10 -1.91
N LEU A 159 10.06 8.74 -3.06
CA LEU A 159 9.77 10.16 -3.24
C LEU A 159 8.27 10.46 -3.06
N HIS A 160 7.39 9.67 -3.69
CA HIS A 160 5.94 9.79 -3.60
C HIS A 160 5.43 9.63 -2.15
N VAL A 161 5.96 8.63 -1.44
CA VAL A 161 5.64 8.40 -0.03
C VAL A 161 6.12 9.56 0.85
N ALA A 162 7.35 10.04 0.63
CA ALA A 162 7.93 11.13 1.40
C ALA A 162 7.20 12.47 1.15
N ALA A 163 6.73 12.71 -0.08
CA ALA A 163 5.92 13.89 -0.41
C ALA A 163 4.52 13.89 0.22
N GLY A 164 4.08 12.76 0.78
CA GLY A 164 2.72 12.63 1.30
C GLY A 164 1.65 12.55 0.21
N ASP A 165 2.03 12.43 -1.06
CA ASP A 165 1.15 12.35 -2.22
C ASP A 165 0.49 10.97 -2.38
N ALA A 166 0.79 10.02 -1.50
CA ALA A 166 0.15 8.71 -1.44
C ALA A 166 -1.36 8.84 -1.10
N THR A 167 -2.09 9.47 -2.01
CA THR A 167 -3.49 9.90 -1.81
C THR A 167 -4.51 8.83 -2.16
N ARG A 168 -4.09 7.74 -2.81
CA ARG A 168 -5.00 6.65 -3.07
C ARG A 168 -5.31 5.91 -1.79
N LYS A 169 -6.30 6.40 -1.06
CA LYS A 169 -6.90 5.63 0.02
C LYS A 169 -7.43 4.33 -0.57
N ILE A 170 -7.01 3.21 0.00
CA ILE A 170 -7.68 1.94 -0.27
C ILE A 170 -9.12 2.16 0.15
N ALA A 171 -10.06 2.04 -0.80
CA ALA A 171 -11.46 2.13 -0.44
C ALA A 171 -11.76 1.05 0.61
N PRO A 172 -12.44 1.40 1.71
CA PRO A 172 -12.86 0.40 2.67
C PRO A 172 -13.72 -0.67 1.99
N PRO A 173 -13.81 -1.88 2.53
CA PRO A 173 -14.73 -2.89 2.03
C PRO A 173 -16.13 -2.30 1.83
N ARG A 174 -16.89 -2.78 0.84
CA ARG A 174 -18.23 -2.25 0.52
C ARG A 174 -19.21 -2.28 1.69
N ASP A 175 -18.98 -3.16 2.62
CA ASP A 175 -19.82 -3.39 3.81
C ASP A 175 -19.16 -2.90 5.09
N ASP A 176 -18.27 -1.91 5.00
CA ASP A 176 -17.63 -1.31 6.18
C ASP A 176 -18.68 -0.62 7.06
N ALA A 177 -18.84 -1.15 8.26
CA ALA A 177 -19.70 -0.57 9.27
C ALA A 177 -18.84 0.17 10.33
N PRO A 178 -19.41 1.14 11.06
CA PRO A 178 -18.68 1.79 12.13
C PRO A 178 -18.25 0.78 13.19
N LEU A 179 -17.18 1.10 13.92
CA LEU A 179 -16.77 0.29 15.06
C LEU A 179 -17.90 0.16 16.06
N ALA A 180 -18.04 -1.04 16.65
CA ALA A 180 -19.04 -1.28 17.67
C ALA A 180 -18.76 -0.45 18.94
N THR A 181 -19.82 0.09 19.53
CA THR A 181 -19.73 0.82 20.79
C THR A 181 -19.62 -0.14 21.98
N ALA A 182 -19.09 0.35 23.11
CA ALA A 182 -19.03 -0.41 24.35
C ALA A 182 -20.43 -0.92 24.77
N GLU A 183 -21.48 -0.13 24.57
CA GLU A 183 -22.85 -0.54 24.84
C GLU A 183 -23.31 -1.72 23.98
N GLN A 184 -22.95 -1.74 22.70
CA GLN A 184 -23.27 -2.85 21.79
C GLN A 184 -22.57 -4.14 22.24
N TYR A 185 -21.30 -4.06 22.65
CA TYR A 185 -20.57 -5.19 23.21
C TYR A 185 -21.25 -5.72 24.48
N GLU A 186 -21.63 -4.87 25.43
CA GLU A 186 -22.31 -5.32 26.65
C GLU A 186 -23.64 -5.99 26.36
N ARG A 187 -24.46 -5.45 25.47
CA ARG A 187 -25.68 -6.09 25.01
C ARG A 187 -25.46 -7.46 24.38
N LEU A 188 -24.38 -7.61 23.60
CA LEU A 188 -23.99 -8.94 23.07
C LEU A 188 -23.66 -9.90 24.20
N PHE A 189 -22.84 -9.49 25.17
CA PHE A 189 -22.40 -10.35 26.25
C PHE A 189 -23.55 -10.77 27.17
N ASP A 190 -24.50 -9.89 27.44
CA ASP A 190 -25.69 -10.23 28.21
C ASP A 190 -26.54 -11.27 27.49
N ASN A 191 -26.80 -11.09 26.19
CA ASN A 191 -27.56 -12.08 25.41
C ASN A 191 -26.79 -13.41 25.25
N ALA A 192 -25.45 -13.35 25.09
CA ALA A 192 -24.64 -14.56 25.02
C ALA A 192 -24.65 -15.32 26.36
N ALA A 193 -24.55 -14.64 27.50
CA ALA A 193 -24.64 -15.25 28.82
C ALA A 193 -26.02 -15.94 29.01
N GLN A 194 -27.12 -15.27 28.66
CA GLN A 194 -28.46 -15.81 28.72
C GLN A 194 -28.62 -17.05 27.81
N ALA A 195 -28.08 -16.98 26.59
CA ALA A 195 -28.14 -18.11 25.66
C ALA A 195 -27.38 -19.34 26.20
N LEU A 196 -26.18 -19.12 26.75
CA LEU A 196 -25.38 -20.18 27.34
C LEU A 196 -26.04 -20.79 28.60
N GLU A 197 -26.68 -19.96 29.42
CA GLU A 197 -27.43 -20.41 30.61
C GLU A 197 -28.62 -21.30 30.22
N ILE A 198 -29.45 -20.87 29.27
CA ILE A 198 -30.68 -21.57 28.90
C ILE A 198 -30.41 -22.96 28.30
N ILE A 199 -29.27 -23.14 27.62
CA ILE A 199 -28.80 -24.43 27.09
C ILE A 199 -27.98 -25.22 28.12
N ALA A 200 -27.91 -24.76 29.36
CA ALA A 200 -27.17 -25.36 30.45
C ALA A 200 -25.65 -25.57 30.19
N PHE A 201 -25.02 -24.69 29.42
CA PHE A 201 -23.60 -24.77 29.08
C PHE A 201 -22.70 -24.62 30.32
N PHE A 202 -23.16 -23.91 31.34
CA PHE A 202 -22.41 -23.67 32.58
C PHE A 202 -22.50 -24.77 33.64
N LYS A 203 -23.16 -25.91 33.40
CA LYS A 203 -23.41 -26.96 34.40
C LYS A 203 -22.19 -27.30 35.28
N THR A 204 -21.01 -27.34 34.69
CA THR A 204 -19.77 -27.75 35.39
C THR A 204 -18.69 -26.68 35.30
N ARG A 205 -19.05 -25.44 34.92
CA ARG A 205 -18.14 -24.37 34.63
C ARG A 205 -18.55 -23.11 35.37
N PHE A 206 -17.58 -22.29 35.72
CA PHE A 206 -17.83 -20.97 36.33
C PHE A 206 -18.23 -19.97 35.23
N PRO A 207 -19.48 -19.45 35.20
CA PRO A 207 -19.96 -18.54 34.15
C PRO A 207 -19.06 -17.34 33.94
N GLU A 208 -18.57 -16.74 35.03
CA GLU A 208 -17.69 -15.57 34.98
C GLU A 208 -16.38 -15.80 34.21
N HIS A 209 -15.78 -16.98 34.39
CA HIS A 209 -14.52 -17.32 33.69
C HIS A 209 -14.75 -17.52 32.19
N ILE A 210 -15.87 -18.17 31.84
CA ILE A 210 -16.26 -18.36 30.43
C ILE A 210 -16.57 -17.01 29.79
N MET A 211 -17.39 -16.18 30.42
CA MET A 211 -17.75 -14.87 29.87
C MET A 211 -16.54 -13.93 29.75
N ARG A 212 -15.57 -14.04 30.67
CA ARG A 212 -14.30 -13.31 30.53
C ARG A 212 -13.55 -13.74 29.27
N SER A 213 -13.52 -15.01 28.97
CA SER A 213 -12.88 -15.54 27.75
C SER A 213 -13.63 -15.12 26.49
N VAL A 214 -14.97 -15.13 26.50
CA VAL A 214 -15.83 -14.67 25.40
C VAL A 214 -15.59 -13.17 25.15
N ARG A 215 -15.55 -12.34 26.19
CA ARG A 215 -15.21 -10.91 26.09
C ARG A 215 -13.84 -10.71 25.47
N SER A 216 -12.82 -11.41 25.98
CA SER A 216 -11.45 -11.33 25.47
C SER A 216 -11.36 -11.70 23.99
N LEU A 217 -12.10 -12.74 23.57
CA LEU A 217 -12.15 -13.17 22.18
C LEU A 217 -12.79 -12.10 21.29
N ALA A 218 -13.93 -11.56 21.69
CA ALA A 218 -14.66 -10.54 20.94
C ALA A 218 -13.83 -9.27 20.80
N TYR A 219 -13.20 -8.78 21.88
CA TYR A 219 -12.33 -7.58 21.80
C TYR A 219 -11.10 -7.80 20.95
N ARG A 220 -10.51 -9.01 20.91
CA ARG A 220 -9.38 -9.31 20.02
C ARG A 220 -9.77 -9.41 18.55
N ALA A 221 -11.00 -9.92 18.28
CA ALA A 221 -11.53 -9.99 16.92
C ALA A 221 -11.89 -8.61 16.36
N ASN A 222 -12.13 -7.63 17.25
CA ASN A 222 -12.49 -6.26 16.90
C ASN A 222 -13.62 -6.16 15.87
N PRO A 223 -14.77 -6.85 16.11
CA PRO A 223 -15.88 -6.86 15.16
C PRO A 223 -16.50 -5.46 15.03
N ASP A 224 -17.03 -5.17 13.84
CA ASP A 224 -17.80 -3.97 13.57
C ASP A 224 -19.24 -4.04 14.18
N ALA A 225 -20.00 -2.95 14.09
CA ALA A 225 -21.32 -2.86 14.65
C ALA A 225 -22.31 -3.89 14.04
N ARG A 226 -22.16 -4.23 12.74
CA ARG A 226 -23.02 -5.23 12.07
C ARG A 226 -22.68 -6.65 12.53
N GLU A 227 -21.40 -6.94 12.69
CA GLU A 227 -20.93 -8.24 13.18
C GLU A 227 -21.38 -8.47 14.63
N ILE A 228 -21.30 -7.45 15.49
CA ILE A 228 -21.84 -7.50 16.86
C ILE A 228 -23.35 -7.78 16.85
N GLU A 229 -24.12 -7.07 16.03
CA GLU A 229 -25.57 -7.30 15.95
C GLU A 229 -25.91 -8.69 15.38
N LEU A 230 -25.12 -9.21 14.44
CA LEU A 230 -25.27 -10.58 13.97
C LEU A 230 -25.03 -11.61 15.08
N MET A 231 -23.94 -11.48 15.83
CA MET A 231 -23.64 -12.37 16.95
C MET A 231 -24.71 -12.29 18.05
N ARG A 232 -25.20 -11.08 18.31
CA ARG A 232 -26.30 -10.85 19.25
C ARG A 232 -27.59 -11.49 18.78
N ALA A 233 -27.94 -11.37 17.50
CA ALA A 233 -29.13 -12.02 16.92
C ALA A 233 -29.05 -13.54 17.04
N MET A 234 -27.88 -14.15 16.83
CA MET A 234 -27.66 -15.58 17.06
C MET A 234 -27.95 -15.99 18.50
N ALA A 235 -27.42 -15.23 19.48
CA ALA A 235 -27.65 -15.50 20.89
C ALA A 235 -29.15 -15.41 21.26
N ILE A 236 -29.84 -14.38 20.77
CA ILE A 236 -31.30 -14.21 20.99
C ILE A 236 -32.08 -15.39 20.38
N GLU A 237 -31.68 -15.83 19.17
CA GLU A 237 -32.41 -16.95 18.54
C GLU A 237 -32.24 -18.30 19.27
N VAL A 238 -31.05 -18.52 19.87
CA VAL A 238 -30.85 -19.69 20.76
C VAL A 238 -31.82 -19.66 21.92
N VAL A 239 -32.00 -18.53 22.58
CA VAL A 239 -32.95 -18.35 23.67
C VAL A 239 -34.38 -18.65 23.19
N ARG A 240 -34.80 -18.01 22.10
CA ARG A 240 -36.14 -18.16 21.53
C ARG A 240 -36.44 -19.61 21.10
N ALA A 241 -35.49 -20.27 20.45
CA ALA A 241 -35.63 -21.64 20.00
C ALA A 241 -35.83 -22.59 21.19
N THR A 242 -35.01 -22.46 22.22
CA THR A 242 -35.10 -23.27 23.43
C THR A 242 -36.43 -23.06 24.17
N GLU A 243 -36.88 -21.80 24.26
CA GLU A 243 -38.19 -21.51 24.87
C GLU A 243 -39.37 -22.09 24.06
N ARG A 244 -39.30 -22.02 22.72
CA ARG A 244 -40.31 -22.65 21.86
C ARG A 244 -40.40 -24.17 22.10
N GLU A 245 -39.28 -24.85 22.19
CA GLU A 245 -39.24 -26.27 22.45
C GLU A 245 -39.73 -26.62 23.87
N ARG A 246 -39.38 -25.86 24.88
CA ARG A 246 -39.90 -26.02 26.24
C ARG A 246 -41.43 -25.88 26.29
N LYS A 247 -41.98 -24.86 25.60
CA LYS A 247 -43.47 -24.68 25.51
C LYS A 247 -44.14 -25.84 24.79
N LYS A 248 -43.58 -26.38 23.71
CA LYS A 248 -44.10 -27.55 23.01
C LYS A 248 -44.12 -28.80 23.91
N THR A 249 -43.01 -29.03 24.61
CA THR A 249 -42.89 -30.17 25.55
C THR A 249 -43.90 -30.05 26.67
N GLN A 250 -44.05 -28.88 27.28
CA GLN A 250 -45.03 -28.64 28.34
C GLN A 250 -46.46 -28.86 27.85
N ALA A 251 -46.79 -28.33 26.66
CA ALA A 251 -48.11 -28.53 26.07
C ALA A 251 -48.41 -29.99 25.68
N ALA A 252 -47.37 -30.81 25.42
CA ALA A 252 -47.51 -32.24 25.18
C ALA A 252 -47.77 -33.00 26.49
N ILE A 253 -47.06 -32.64 27.56
CA ILE A 253 -47.27 -33.20 28.90
C ILE A 253 -48.68 -32.88 29.41
N ASP A 254 -49.11 -31.64 29.29
CA ASP A 254 -50.43 -31.17 29.73
C ASP A 254 -51.58 -31.84 28.98
N ARG A 255 -51.33 -32.37 27.76
CA ARG A 255 -52.30 -33.16 26.97
C ARG A 255 -52.32 -34.68 27.29
N GLY A 256 -51.61 -35.13 28.33
CA GLY A 256 -51.61 -36.53 28.77
C GLY A 256 -50.76 -37.49 27.94
N GLY A 257 -49.82 -36.96 27.15
CA GLY A 257 -48.82 -37.75 26.42
C GLY A 257 -47.54 -37.94 27.25
N ALA A 258 -47.25 -39.17 27.69
CA ALA A 258 -45.93 -39.49 28.27
C ALA A 258 -44.86 -39.29 27.23
N PRO A 259 -43.69 -38.70 27.57
CA PRO A 259 -42.61 -38.55 26.63
C PRO A 259 -42.10 -39.94 26.21
N SER A 260 -42.10 -40.23 24.90
CA SER A 260 -41.39 -41.39 24.36
C SER A 260 -39.90 -41.21 24.63
N THR A 261 -39.31 -42.03 25.45
CA THR A 261 -37.87 -42.16 25.61
C THR A 261 -37.28 -42.60 24.28
N PRO A 262 -36.27 -41.89 23.72
CA PRO A 262 -35.53 -42.44 22.62
C PRO A 262 -34.72 -43.63 23.14
N ASP A 263 -34.92 -44.79 22.49
CA ASP A 263 -34.14 -45.99 22.71
C ASP A 263 -32.65 -45.74 22.51
N ALA A 264 -31.86 -46.46 23.30
CA ALA A 264 -30.43 -46.40 23.55
C ALA A 264 -29.49 -46.38 22.32
#